data_315dc70220d56355da0a080d941af040
#
_entry.id   315dc70220d56355da0a080d941af040
#
_cell.length_a   1.000
_cell.length_b   1.000
_cell.length_c   1.000
_cell.angle_alpha   90.00
_cell.angle_beta   90.00
_cell.angle_gamma   90.00
#
_symmetry.space_group_name_H-M   'P 1'
#
loop_
_entity.id
_entity.type
_entity.pdbx_description
1 polymer ?
#
loop_
_entity_poly.entity_id
_entity_poly.type
_entity_poly.pdbx_seq_one_letter_code
_entity_poly.pdbx_strand_id
1 'polypeptide(L)'
;MVEGNRPEPGREEMNVSNNYPKLHNAMWPGVVGKGSGDGEPIIALDTLLKLTANARYEGQKFDGVDLWLADPHISIESTPDQVKKACDHIAGFGLKIGSMVAPIWGGAGGGSAMGSSDDRKRFIDQVRKACVIGRQMRDLGIRLRVGGRRRCVRG
;
A
#
# COMPACT_ATOMS: atom_id res chain seq x y z
N MET A 1 -13.92 -52.61 -10.78
CA MET A 1 -13.04 -51.86 -9.89
C MET A 1 -13.38 -50.41 -10.08
N VAL A 2 -14.07 -49.83 -9.10
CA VAL A 2 -14.49 -48.42 -9.13
C VAL A 2 -13.52 -47.67 -8.21
N GLU A 3 -12.67 -46.85 -8.82
CA GLU A 3 -11.76 -45.99 -8.05
C GLU A 3 -12.58 -44.94 -7.32
N GLY A 4 -12.48 -44.99 -5.97
CA GLY A 4 -13.14 -44.06 -5.08
C GLY A 4 -12.55 -42.67 -5.20
N ASN A 5 -13.42 -41.73 -5.54
CA ASN A 5 -13.20 -40.30 -5.50
C ASN A 5 -12.91 -39.87 -4.04
N ARG A 6 -11.64 -39.59 -3.70
CA ARG A 6 -11.29 -38.97 -2.41
C ARG A 6 -11.75 -37.51 -2.44
N PRO A 7 -12.54 -37.08 -1.47
CA PRO A 7 -12.83 -35.67 -1.36
C PRO A 7 -11.53 -34.90 -1.07
N GLU A 8 -11.24 -33.87 -1.88
CA GLU A 8 -10.17 -32.92 -1.61
C GLU A 8 -10.43 -32.24 -0.25
N PRO A 9 -9.39 -32.09 0.60
CA PRO A 9 -9.54 -31.39 1.88
C PRO A 9 -9.96 -29.95 1.60
N GLY A 10 -11.07 -29.55 2.23
CA GLY A 10 -11.75 -28.27 2.03
C GLY A 10 -10.77 -27.10 1.93
N ARG A 11 -10.84 -26.38 0.79
CA ARG A 11 -10.42 -25.00 0.73
C ARG A 11 -11.26 -24.27 1.76
N GLU A 12 -10.71 -24.01 2.93
CA GLU A 12 -11.20 -22.91 3.75
C GLU A 12 -11.08 -21.65 2.87
N GLU A 13 -12.21 -21.22 2.31
CA GLU A 13 -12.34 -19.87 1.78
C GLU A 13 -12.02 -18.95 2.94
N MET A 14 -10.77 -18.45 2.95
CA MET A 14 -10.39 -17.43 3.89
C MET A 14 -11.35 -16.27 3.63
N ASN A 15 -12.27 -16.10 4.54
CA ASN A 15 -13.16 -14.96 4.64
C ASN A 15 -12.29 -13.70 4.64
N VAL A 16 -11.96 -13.20 3.44
CA VAL A 16 -11.22 -11.95 3.22
C VAL A 16 -12.19 -10.90 3.74
N SER A 17 -12.01 -10.54 5.00
CA SER A 17 -12.88 -9.62 5.70
C SER A 17 -13.28 -8.45 4.80
N ASN A 18 -14.54 -8.05 4.84
CA ASN A 18 -15.18 -6.93 4.15
C ASN A 18 -14.50 -5.55 4.36
N ASN A 19 -13.28 -5.54 4.88
CA ASN A 19 -12.55 -4.34 5.27
C ASN A 19 -11.52 -3.88 4.24
N TYR A 20 -11.37 -4.62 3.12
CA TYR A 20 -10.50 -4.19 2.02
C TYR A 20 -11.32 -3.33 1.04
N PRO A 21 -10.76 -2.20 0.53
CA PRO A 21 -11.48 -1.36 -0.42
C PRO A 21 -11.74 -2.10 -1.74
N LYS A 22 -12.92 -1.86 -2.32
CA LYS A 22 -13.32 -2.43 -3.61
C LYS A 22 -12.79 -1.60 -4.77
N LEU A 23 -12.87 -0.28 -4.65
CA LEU A 23 -12.36 0.68 -5.62
C LEU A 23 -11.47 1.68 -4.88
N HIS A 24 -10.17 1.66 -5.16
CA HIS A 24 -9.21 2.49 -4.46
C HIS A 24 -8.31 3.26 -5.43
N ASN A 25 -7.88 4.44 -5.01
CA ASN A 25 -7.03 5.34 -5.77
C ASN A 25 -5.59 5.25 -5.28
N ALA A 26 -4.63 5.21 -6.22
CA ALA A 26 -3.21 5.29 -5.90
C ALA A 26 -2.85 6.72 -5.48
N MET A 27 -2.38 6.86 -4.24
CA MET A 27 -2.06 8.15 -3.62
C MET A 27 -0.61 8.56 -3.95
N TRP A 28 -0.35 8.88 -5.20
CA TRP A 28 0.96 9.39 -5.63
C TRP A 28 1.09 10.88 -5.28
N PRO A 29 2.20 11.34 -4.68
CA PRO A 29 2.37 12.75 -4.31
C PRO A 29 2.64 13.70 -5.50
N GLY A 30 2.37 13.25 -6.70
CA GLY A 30 2.50 14.00 -7.95
C GLY A 30 1.69 13.35 -9.05
N VAL A 31 1.90 13.75 -10.30
CA VAL A 31 1.22 13.15 -11.45
C VAL A 31 1.89 11.83 -11.81
N VAL A 32 1.12 10.74 -11.81
CA VAL A 32 1.59 9.41 -12.18
C VAL A 32 2.19 9.42 -13.59
N GLY A 33 3.40 8.89 -13.73
CA GLY A 33 4.09 8.73 -15.01
C GLY A 33 4.96 9.90 -15.43
N LYS A 34 5.01 10.99 -14.66
CA LYS A 34 6.00 12.05 -14.87
C LYS A 34 7.17 11.87 -13.91
N GLY A 35 8.39 12.10 -14.41
CA GLY A 35 9.60 12.01 -13.62
C GLY A 35 9.62 13.04 -12.49
N SER A 36 10.19 12.67 -11.34
CA SER A 36 10.47 13.62 -10.27
C SER A 36 11.42 14.70 -10.81
N GLY A 37 10.96 15.91 -10.99
CA GLY A 37 11.77 17.03 -11.49
C GLY A 37 11.09 17.95 -12.48
N ASP A 38 9.93 17.60 -12.98
CA ASP A 38 9.25 18.33 -14.05
C ASP A 38 8.39 19.50 -13.57
N GLY A 39 8.69 20.05 -12.39
CA GLY A 39 8.08 21.29 -11.91
C GLY A 39 6.59 21.22 -11.60
N GLU A 40 5.99 20.04 -11.60
CA GLU A 40 4.59 19.90 -11.20
C GLU A 40 4.42 20.01 -9.69
N PRO A 41 3.39 20.73 -9.21
CA PRO A 41 3.18 20.89 -7.79
C PRO A 41 2.82 19.55 -7.14
N ILE A 42 3.43 19.29 -6.00
CA ILE A 42 3.10 18.14 -5.15
C ILE A 42 1.66 18.31 -4.66
N ILE A 43 0.85 17.26 -4.79
CA ILE A 43 -0.52 17.27 -4.32
C ILE A 43 -0.55 16.89 -2.83
N ALA A 44 -1.07 17.78 -1.99
CA ALA A 44 -1.22 17.52 -0.57
C ALA A 44 -2.17 16.33 -0.31
N LEU A 45 -1.89 15.56 0.74
CA LEU A 45 -2.70 14.40 1.14
C LEU A 45 -4.20 14.76 1.27
N ASP A 46 -4.51 15.84 1.96
CA ASP A 46 -5.89 16.31 2.16
C ASP A 46 -6.63 16.56 0.83
N THR A 47 -5.95 17.16 -0.14
CA THR A 47 -6.51 17.39 -1.48
C THR A 47 -6.82 16.07 -2.19
N LEU A 48 -5.89 15.11 -2.18
CA LEU A 48 -6.11 13.80 -2.77
C LEU A 48 -7.25 13.04 -2.10
N LEU A 49 -7.34 13.10 -0.76
CA LEU A 49 -8.41 12.46 -0.01
C LEU A 49 -9.77 13.06 -0.36
N LYS A 50 -9.88 14.39 -0.44
CA LYS A 50 -11.11 15.08 -0.85
C LYS A 50 -11.54 14.70 -2.26
N LEU A 51 -10.61 14.71 -3.20
CA LEU A 51 -10.89 14.34 -4.59
C LEU A 51 -11.33 12.87 -4.68
N THR A 52 -10.63 11.96 -4.02
CA THR A 52 -10.95 10.53 -4.02
C THR A 52 -12.32 10.26 -3.36
N ALA A 53 -12.58 10.85 -2.20
CA ALA A 53 -13.86 10.67 -1.50
C ALA A 53 -15.07 11.17 -2.30
N ASN A 54 -14.88 12.16 -3.16
CA ASN A 54 -15.93 12.73 -4.00
C ASN A 54 -16.03 12.10 -5.39
N ALA A 55 -15.00 11.38 -5.83
CA ALA A 55 -14.98 10.76 -7.15
C ALA A 55 -16.00 9.62 -7.27
N ARG A 56 -16.54 9.49 -8.48
CA ARG A 56 -17.48 8.43 -8.87
C ARG A 56 -17.08 7.90 -10.24
N TYR A 57 -17.14 6.59 -10.39
CA TYR A 57 -17.00 5.93 -11.68
C TYR A 57 -18.18 4.98 -11.87
N GLU A 58 -18.95 5.17 -12.95
CA GLU A 58 -20.18 4.41 -13.23
C GLU A 58 -21.11 4.27 -12.02
N GLY A 59 -21.28 5.36 -11.28
CA GLY A 59 -22.09 5.38 -10.05
C GLY A 59 -21.41 4.79 -8.82
N GLN A 60 -20.27 4.15 -8.96
CA GLN A 60 -19.50 3.59 -7.84
C GLN A 60 -18.61 4.66 -7.20
N LYS A 61 -18.60 4.66 -5.89
CA LYS A 61 -17.76 5.52 -5.06
C LYS A 61 -16.42 4.84 -4.81
N PHE A 62 -15.35 5.61 -4.82
CA PHE A 62 -14.09 5.16 -4.24
C PHE A 62 -14.27 4.95 -2.74
N ASP A 63 -13.81 3.81 -2.24
CA ASP A 63 -13.89 3.43 -0.83
C ASP A 63 -12.50 3.19 -0.20
N GLY A 64 -11.44 3.51 -0.95
CA GLY A 64 -10.09 3.36 -0.44
C GLY A 64 -9.00 4.06 -1.24
N VAL A 65 -7.79 4.00 -0.69
CA VAL A 65 -6.57 4.56 -1.24
C VAL A 65 -5.40 3.60 -1.09
N ASP A 66 -4.44 3.69 -2.01
CA ASP A 66 -3.13 3.07 -1.89
C ASP A 66 -2.10 4.15 -1.57
N LEU A 67 -1.35 3.98 -0.51
CA LEU A 67 -0.42 4.98 -0.03
C LEU A 67 0.95 4.84 -0.69
N TRP A 68 1.55 5.95 -1.05
CA TRP A 68 2.95 6.04 -1.32
C TRP A 68 3.69 6.52 -0.06
N LEU A 69 4.68 5.75 0.38
CA LEU A 69 5.45 6.06 1.59
C LEU A 69 6.56 7.09 1.32
N ALA A 70 6.16 8.28 0.92
CA ALA A 70 7.02 9.44 0.68
C ALA A 70 6.34 10.73 1.11
N ASP A 71 7.14 11.75 1.42
CA ASP A 71 6.63 13.10 1.71
C ASP A 71 5.88 13.66 0.49
N PRO A 72 4.85 14.48 0.70
CA PRO A 72 4.33 15.01 1.98
C PRO A 72 3.22 14.15 2.61
N HIS A 73 3.03 12.91 2.16
CA HIS A 73 1.96 12.05 2.67
C HIS A 73 2.37 11.32 3.96
N ILE A 74 2.70 10.05 3.86
CA ILE A 74 3.30 9.26 4.95
C ILE A 74 4.67 8.81 4.44
N SER A 75 5.73 9.23 5.13
CA SER A 75 7.09 8.80 4.81
C SER A 75 7.44 7.48 5.49
N ILE A 76 8.39 6.75 4.95
CA ILE A 76 9.01 5.59 5.62
C ILE A 76 9.75 5.98 6.92
N GLU A 77 10.02 7.26 7.11
CA GLU A 77 10.64 7.83 8.33
C GLU A 77 9.58 8.39 9.30
N SER A 78 8.28 8.22 9.01
CA SER A 78 7.21 8.73 9.86
C SER A 78 7.21 8.03 11.22
N THR A 79 6.99 8.82 12.27
CA THR A 79 6.82 8.30 13.62
C THR A 79 5.47 7.56 13.77
N PRO A 80 5.31 6.68 14.77
CA PRO A 80 4.04 6.00 15.02
C PRO A 80 2.85 6.96 15.17
N ASP A 81 3.05 8.12 15.81
CA ASP A 81 2.00 9.13 15.96
C ASP A 81 1.63 9.80 14.64
N GLN A 82 2.61 10.04 13.77
CA GLN A 82 2.36 10.56 12.41
C GLN A 82 1.60 9.55 11.57
N VAL A 83 1.99 8.27 11.64
CA VAL A 83 1.27 7.18 10.96
C VAL A 83 -0.17 7.10 11.46
N LYS A 84 -0.36 7.11 12.78
CA LYS A 84 -1.71 7.09 13.36
C LYS A 84 -2.56 8.28 12.91
N LYS A 85 -2.04 9.50 12.98
CA LYS A 85 -2.74 10.71 12.54
C LYS A 85 -3.17 10.63 11.07
N ALA A 86 -2.29 10.14 10.19
CA ALA A 86 -2.60 10.00 8.78
C ALA A 86 -3.66 8.90 8.55
N CYS A 87 -3.60 7.78 9.27
CA CYS A 87 -4.61 6.74 9.20
C CYS A 87 -5.99 7.23 9.67
N ASP A 88 -6.03 7.95 10.79
CA ASP A 88 -7.27 8.55 11.31
C ASP A 88 -7.83 9.58 10.33
N HIS A 89 -6.97 10.37 9.71
CA HIS A 89 -7.37 11.37 8.72
C HIS A 89 -8.00 10.71 7.47
N ILE A 90 -7.37 9.66 6.94
CA ILE A 90 -7.91 8.87 5.81
C ILE A 90 -9.27 8.27 6.17
N ALA A 91 -9.37 7.68 7.37
CA ALA A 91 -10.61 7.11 7.87
C ALA A 91 -11.71 8.18 8.03
N GLY A 92 -11.36 9.40 8.41
CA GLY A 92 -12.26 10.57 8.50
C GLY A 92 -12.96 10.91 7.19
N PHE A 93 -12.36 10.59 6.04
CA PHE A 93 -12.99 10.69 4.71
C PHE A 93 -13.84 9.45 4.34
N GLY A 94 -13.96 8.48 5.22
CA GLY A 94 -14.65 7.21 4.95
C GLY A 94 -13.88 6.30 4.00
N LEU A 95 -12.57 6.52 3.85
CA LEU A 95 -11.70 5.75 2.98
C LEU A 95 -10.91 4.72 3.77
N LYS A 96 -10.63 3.57 3.15
CA LYS A 96 -9.79 2.49 3.68
C LYS A 96 -8.42 2.54 3.02
N ILE A 97 -7.43 1.97 3.68
CA ILE A 97 -6.09 1.79 3.09
C ILE A 97 -6.02 0.39 2.49
N GLY A 98 -5.80 0.30 1.19
CA GLY A 98 -5.70 -0.96 0.45
C GLY A 98 -4.29 -1.53 0.45
N SER A 99 -3.33 -0.74 0.02
CA SER A 99 -1.93 -1.12 -0.04
C SER A 99 -1.00 0.06 0.27
N MET A 100 0.28 -0.22 0.31
CA MET A 100 1.31 0.81 0.40
C MET A 100 2.49 0.47 -0.52
N VAL A 101 3.10 1.50 -1.06
CA VAL A 101 4.24 1.41 -1.98
C VAL A 101 5.48 2.00 -1.30
N ALA A 102 6.53 1.19 -1.17
CA ALA A 102 7.81 1.64 -0.67
C ALA A 102 8.54 2.50 -1.72
N PRO A 103 9.28 3.55 -1.31
CA PRO A 103 10.03 4.40 -2.23
C PRO A 103 11.34 3.73 -2.67
N ILE A 104 11.26 2.70 -3.50
CA ILE A 104 12.36 1.79 -3.85
C ILE A 104 13.08 2.14 -5.16
N TRP A 105 12.74 3.23 -5.82
CA TRP A 105 13.42 3.65 -7.06
C TRP A 105 14.37 4.82 -6.82
N GLY A 106 15.32 5.02 -7.72
CA GLY A 106 16.43 5.96 -7.58
C GLY A 106 16.00 7.40 -7.29
N GLY A 107 14.97 7.92 -7.96
CA GLY A 107 14.44 9.27 -7.74
C GLY A 107 13.83 9.49 -6.36
N ALA A 108 13.43 8.42 -5.66
CA ALA A 108 12.89 8.49 -4.30
C ALA A 108 13.93 8.13 -3.22
N GLY A 109 15.23 8.13 -3.56
CA GLY A 109 16.30 7.77 -2.63
C GLY A 109 16.45 6.27 -2.38
N GLY A 110 15.64 5.44 -3.04
CA GLY A 110 15.76 4.00 -3.00
C GLY A 110 16.86 3.47 -3.92
N GLY A 111 17.17 2.19 -3.78
CA GLY A 111 18.11 1.48 -4.64
C GLY A 111 17.39 0.64 -5.69
N SER A 112 18.11 -0.32 -6.23
CA SER A 112 17.57 -1.30 -7.17
C SER A 112 17.91 -2.72 -6.73
N ALA A 113 16.95 -3.62 -6.79
CA ALA A 113 17.19 -5.04 -6.54
C ALA A 113 18.14 -5.66 -7.58
N MET A 114 18.19 -5.06 -8.78
CA MET A 114 19.01 -5.51 -9.91
C MET A 114 20.31 -4.70 -10.06
N GLY A 115 20.55 -3.72 -9.20
CA GLY A 115 21.69 -2.81 -9.29
C GLY A 115 22.96 -3.34 -8.62
N SER A 116 23.87 -2.41 -8.31
CA SER A 116 25.10 -2.66 -7.55
C SER A 116 24.82 -3.26 -6.16
N SER A 117 25.86 -3.67 -5.46
CA SER A 117 25.75 -4.13 -4.06
C SER A 117 25.12 -3.05 -3.16
N ASP A 118 25.47 -1.78 -3.38
CA ASP A 118 24.95 -0.68 -2.57
C ASP A 118 23.52 -0.31 -2.96
N ASP A 119 23.14 -0.44 -4.22
CA ASP A 119 21.75 -0.31 -4.66
C ASP A 119 20.86 -1.36 -4.01
N ARG A 120 21.33 -2.63 -3.97
CA ARG A 120 20.59 -3.71 -3.31
C ARG A 120 20.45 -3.49 -1.80
N LYS A 121 21.50 -2.96 -1.15
CA LYS A 121 21.42 -2.62 0.29
C LYS A 121 20.38 -1.54 0.53
N ARG A 122 20.40 -0.45 -0.25
CA ARG A 122 19.39 0.63 -0.15
C ARG A 122 17.99 0.09 -0.41
N PHE A 123 17.79 -0.71 -1.45
CA PHE A 123 16.51 -1.34 -1.74
C PHE A 123 15.97 -2.15 -0.55
N ILE A 124 16.81 -3.03 0.04
CA ILE A 124 16.44 -3.85 1.18
C ILE A 124 16.10 -2.98 2.40
N ASP A 125 16.86 -1.92 2.65
CA ASP A 125 16.62 -1.02 3.76
C ASP A 125 15.28 -0.28 3.61
N GLN A 126 14.98 0.26 2.43
CA GLN A 126 13.69 0.89 2.15
C GLN A 126 12.51 -0.06 2.36
N VAL A 127 12.63 -1.31 1.89
CA VAL A 127 11.60 -2.33 2.10
C VAL A 127 11.43 -2.66 3.58
N ARG A 128 12.52 -2.76 4.35
CA ARG A 128 12.46 -3.00 5.81
C ARG A 128 11.74 -1.88 6.53
N LYS A 129 12.06 -0.61 6.23
CA LYS A 129 11.39 0.56 6.78
C LYS A 129 9.90 0.57 6.44
N ALA A 130 9.54 0.30 5.18
CA ALA A 130 8.14 0.17 4.78
C ALA A 130 7.41 -0.94 5.55
N CYS A 131 8.07 -2.07 5.83
CA CYS A 131 7.51 -3.13 6.66
C CYS A 131 7.28 -2.69 8.12
N VAL A 132 8.08 -1.76 8.65
CA VAL A 132 7.84 -1.17 9.98
C VAL A 132 6.55 -0.37 9.97
N ILE A 133 6.38 0.54 8.99
CA ILE A 133 5.14 1.30 8.80
C ILE A 133 3.93 0.37 8.66
N GLY A 134 4.04 -0.68 7.83
CA GLY A 134 2.96 -1.65 7.66
C GLY A 134 2.58 -2.39 8.94
N ARG A 135 3.54 -2.67 9.83
CA ARG A 135 3.25 -3.24 11.16
C ARG A 135 2.50 -2.25 12.04
N GLN A 136 2.93 -0.99 12.09
CA GLN A 136 2.24 0.07 12.83
C GLN A 136 0.79 0.21 12.37
N MET A 137 0.55 0.23 11.06
CA MET A 137 -0.83 0.27 10.51
C MET A 137 -1.64 -0.97 10.89
N ARG A 138 -1.04 -2.16 10.85
CA ARG A 138 -1.71 -3.39 11.29
C ARG A 138 -2.08 -3.35 12.78
N ASP A 139 -1.21 -2.80 13.62
CA ASP A 139 -1.46 -2.67 15.05
C ASP A 139 -2.59 -1.65 15.35
N LEU A 140 -2.86 -0.74 14.41
CA LEU A 140 -4.05 0.12 14.38
C LEU A 140 -5.31 -0.58 13.79
N GLY A 141 -5.26 -1.87 13.49
CA GLY A 141 -6.36 -2.63 12.92
C GLY A 141 -6.51 -2.53 11.39
N ILE A 142 -5.57 -1.88 10.71
CA ILE A 142 -5.61 -1.72 9.24
C ILE A 142 -5.06 -2.98 8.58
N ARG A 143 -5.85 -3.59 7.71
CA ARG A 143 -5.46 -4.78 6.96
C ARG A 143 -4.98 -4.40 5.57
N LEU A 144 -3.67 -4.39 5.38
CA LEU A 144 -3.04 -4.16 4.08
C LEU A 144 -2.99 -5.46 3.27
N ARG A 145 -3.20 -5.37 1.95
CA ARG A 145 -2.79 -6.44 1.05
C ARG A 145 -1.29 -6.37 0.82
N VAL A 146 -0.60 -7.46 1.10
CA VAL A 146 0.77 -7.66 0.61
C VAL A 146 0.65 -8.27 -0.78
N GLY A 147 1.05 -7.53 -1.81
CA GLY A 147 1.10 -8.03 -3.17
C GLY A 147 2.04 -9.23 -3.24
N GLY A 148 1.53 -10.38 -3.73
CA GLY A 148 2.32 -11.57 -3.95
C GLY A 148 2.39 -12.51 -2.75
N ARG A 149 1.39 -13.37 -2.57
CA ARG A 149 1.55 -14.59 -1.78
C ARG A 149 2.50 -15.54 -2.50
N ARG A 150 3.78 -15.50 -2.19
CA ARG A 150 4.57 -16.70 -2.25
C ARG A 150 4.36 -17.43 -0.91
N ARG A 151 3.68 -18.56 -0.93
CA ARG A 151 3.78 -19.53 0.16
C ARG A 151 5.27 -19.83 0.31
N CYS A 152 5.87 -19.42 1.42
CA CYS A 152 7.08 -20.08 1.86
C CYS A 152 6.66 -21.51 2.18
N VAL A 153 6.96 -22.43 1.28
CA VAL A 153 6.96 -23.85 1.59
C VAL A 153 8.10 -24.00 2.59
N ARG A 154 7.76 -24.28 3.84
CA ARG A 154 8.75 -24.74 4.82
C ARG A 154 9.21 -26.11 4.33
N GLY A 155 10.48 -26.19 3.89
CA GLY A 155 11.18 -27.46 3.77
C GLY A 155 11.54 -28.02 5.14
#